data_b09603bfc902aff2965d5a07d695892a
#
_entry.id   b09603bfc902aff2965d5a07d695892a
#
_cell.length_a   1.000
_cell.length_b   1.000
_cell.length_c   1.000
_cell.angle_alpha   90.00
_cell.angle_beta   90.00
_cell.angle_gamma   90.00
#
_symmetry.space_group_name_H-M   'P 1'
#
loop_
_entity.id
_entity.type
_entity.pdbx_description
1 polymer ?
#
loop_
_entity_poly.entity_id
_entity_poly.type
_entity_poly.pdbx_seq_one_letter_code
_entity_poly.pdbx_strand_id
1 'polypeptide(L)'
;QSKKNKIPVCAIVNDMSELDVDGELLANTDVVEENKNILESIHACVLSSKKGIEKLDEALENLLLNQTPELIIIETSGSSHPMPLVEYFKSHNELKLTGVFALVDSLMLAHDYNYGELLIPKMQDNLAKDVRGTVNLLVEQILFCSHLILTKGDRIEKGKLPSIASNMQAINPHVSAHSVLFGKLQLESLFDIKDYNYFKVEQLIDELKPILESEEQADRPYNLATRVIQDDRPFHPQRLWDVCHQYLDQKIYRSKGFFWLASRDKHSMLWNQAAGGISLELIGTWRSGIVEDENHGLSEMEITQLKEMLEKGELKIPAINVN
;
A
#
# COMPACT_ATOMS: atom_id res chain seq x y z
N GLN A 1 8.16 -15.20 -8.28
CA GLN A 1 7.41 -16.48 -8.19
C GLN A 1 6.62 -16.77 -9.46
N SER A 2 5.93 -15.77 -10.03
CA SER A 2 5.19 -15.87 -11.32
C SER A 2 6.05 -16.46 -12.45
N LYS A 3 7.33 -16.04 -12.58
CA LYS A 3 8.26 -16.60 -13.58
C LYS A 3 8.51 -18.10 -13.41
N LYS A 4 8.53 -18.62 -12.18
CA LYS A 4 8.73 -20.05 -11.90
C LYS A 4 7.53 -20.90 -12.34
N ASN A 5 6.32 -20.37 -12.21
CA ASN A 5 5.10 -21.12 -12.42
C ASN A 5 4.45 -20.87 -13.78
N LYS A 6 4.99 -19.92 -14.59
CA LYS A 6 4.48 -19.51 -15.91
C LYS A 6 3.02 -19.03 -15.90
N ILE A 7 2.53 -18.54 -14.74
CA ILE A 7 1.17 -18.04 -14.60
C ILE A 7 1.18 -16.54 -14.91
N PRO A 8 0.39 -16.06 -15.88
CA PRO A 8 0.29 -14.64 -16.20
C PRO A 8 -0.41 -13.90 -15.06
N VAL A 9 0.35 -13.07 -14.33
CA VAL A 9 -0.15 -12.23 -13.23
C VAL A 9 0.06 -10.78 -13.60
N CYS A 10 -1.00 -9.97 -13.46
CA CYS A 10 -0.92 -8.51 -13.55
C CYS A 10 -1.16 -7.88 -12.18
N ALA A 11 -0.72 -6.65 -12.01
CA ALA A 11 -0.92 -5.89 -10.78
C ALA A 11 -1.41 -4.48 -11.05
N ILE A 12 -2.27 -3.98 -10.17
CA ILE A 12 -2.66 -2.58 -10.08
C ILE A 12 -2.27 -2.10 -8.69
N VAL A 13 -1.55 -0.99 -8.62
CA VAL A 13 -1.09 -0.39 -7.35
C VAL A 13 -1.72 0.97 -7.18
N ASN A 14 -2.31 1.22 -6.01
CA ASN A 14 -2.90 2.50 -5.68
C ASN A 14 -2.14 3.24 -4.59
N ASP A 15 -1.69 4.44 -4.91
CA ASP A 15 -1.16 5.40 -3.93
C ASP A 15 -2.07 6.64 -3.84
N MET A 16 -2.41 7.04 -2.60
CA MET A 16 -3.17 8.28 -2.35
C MET A 16 -2.37 9.54 -2.69
N SER A 17 -1.05 9.46 -2.68
CA SER A 17 -0.19 10.61 -2.92
C SER A 17 -0.11 10.93 -4.42
N GLU A 18 0.22 12.19 -4.74
CA GLU A 18 0.55 12.59 -6.11
C GLU A 18 1.90 12.00 -6.58
N LEU A 19 2.72 11.53 -5.62
CA LEU A 19 3.99 10.85 -5.86
C LEU A 19 3.78 9.34 -5.79
N ASP A 20 3.95 8.66 -6.90
CA ASP A 20 3.82 7.20 -7.01
C ASP A 20 5.10 6.47 -6.56
N VAL A 21 5.37 6.51 -5.24
CA VAL A 21 6.57 5.88 -4.67
C VAL A 21 6.51 4.35 -4.78
N ASP A 22 5.34 3.76 -4.55
CA ASP A 22 5.19 2.30 -4.56
C ASP A 22 5.24 1.75 -5.99
N GLY A 23 4.57 2.39 -6.94
CA GLY A 23 4.63 2.00 -8.35
C GLY A 23 6.03 2.12 -8.94
N GLU A 24 6.75 3.19 -8.62
CA GLU A 24 8.15 3.36 -9.05
C GLU A 24 9.10 2.30 -8.47
N LEU A 25 8.93 1.93 -7.20
CA LEU A 25 9.70 0.86 -6.59
C LEU A 25 9.44 -0.49 -7.26
N LEU A 26 8.18 -0.79 -7.58
CA LEU A 26 7.80 -2.01 -8.28
C LEU A 26 8.25 -2.01 -9.73
N ALA A 27 8.12 -0.89 -10.43
CA ALA A 27 8.52 -0.76 -11.84
C ALA A 27 10.01 -1.04 -12.05
N ASN A 28 10.84 -0.77 -11.05
CA ASN A 28 12.28 -1.03 -11.08
C ASN A 28 12.65 -2.46 -10.59
N THR A 29 11.69 -3.37 -10.45
CA THR A 29 12.01 -4.77 -10.16
C THR A 29 12.23 -5.56 -11.44
N ASP A 30 13.12 -6.56 -11.42
CA ASP A 30 13.43 -7.47 -12.56
C ASP A 30 12.17 -8.09 -13.19
N VAL A 31 11.09 -8.20 -12.42
CA VAL A 31 9.83 -8.81 -12.90
C VAL A 31 9.08 -7.88 -13.85
N VAL A 32 9.11 -6.57 -13.60
CA VAL A 32 8.38 -5.56 -14.38
C VAL A 32 9.26 -5.01 -15.51
N GLU A 33 10.58 -4.90 -15.33
CA GLU A 33 11.49 -4.43 -16.36
C GLU A 33 11.42 -5.25 -17.66
N GLU A 34 11.14 -6.56 -17.56
CA GLU A 34 11.01 -7.42 -18.75
C GLU A 34 9.67 -7.28 -19.47
N ASN A 35 8.61 -6.82 -18.78
CA ASN A 35 7.28 -6.61 -19.37
C ASN A 35 6.52 -5.49 -18.64
N LYS A 36 6.68 -4.27 -19.12
CA LYS A 36 6.07 -3.07 -18.53
C LYS A 36 4.53 -3.07 -18.53
N ASN A 37 3.91 -3.91 -19.35
CA ASN A 37 2.44 -3.95 -19.49
C ASN A 37 1.74 -4.81 -18.42
N ILE A 38 2.43 -5.33 -17.43
CA ILE A 38 1.84 -6.14 -16.35
C ILE A 38 1.54 -5.34 -15.07
N LEU A 39 1.94 -4.07 -15.02
CA LEU A 39 1.75 -3.19 -13.89
C LEU A 39 1.06 -1.89 -14.32
N GLU A 40 -0.04 -1.55 -13.65
CA GLU A 40 -0.71 -0.27 -13.75
C GLU A 40 -0.67 0.44 -12.39
N SER A 41 -0.49 1.76 -12.41
CA SER A 41 -0.46 2.59 -11.19
C SER A 41 -1.60 3.60 -11.20
N ILE A 42 -2.33 3.65 -10.09
CA ILE A 42 -3.40 4.63 -9.83
C ILE A 42 -2.98 5.52 -8.67
N HIS A 43 -2.82 6.81 -8.90
CA HIS A 43 -2.36 7.76 -7.88
C HIS A 43 -3.29 8.97 -7.74
N ALA A 44 -3.05 9.77 -6.71
CA ALA A 44 -3.81 10.98 -6.36
C ALA A 44 -5.30 10.74 -6.09
N CYS A 45 -5.69 9.55 -5.64
CA CYS A 45 -7.03 9.25 -5.18
C CYS A 45 -7.06 8.02 -4.27
N VAL A 46 -8.11 7.91 -3.47
CA VAL A 46 -8.45 6.67 -2.75
C VAL A 46 -9.21 5.78 -3.71
N LEU A 47 -8.79 4.52 -3.87
CA LEU A 47 -9.37 3.61 -4.86
C LEU A 47 -10.86 3.35 -4.63
N SER A 48 -11.30 3.35 -3.38
CA SER A 48 -12.72 3.18 -3.00
C SER A 48 -13.59 4.41 -3.21
N SER A 49 -13.02 5.55 -3.60
CA SER A 49 -13.80 6.73 -3.97
C SER A 49 -14.40 6.59 -5.38
N LYS A 50 -15.43 7.39 -5.69
CA LYS A 50 -16.03 7.41 -7.02
C LYS A 50 -14.99 7.62 -8.12
N LYS A 51 -14.11 8.61 -7.97
CA LYS A 51 -13.00 8.86 -8.89
C LYS A 51 -12.00 7.69 -8.93
N GLY A 52 -11.78 7.02 -7.79
CA GLY A 52 -10.91 5.85 -7.71
C GLY A 52 -11.48 4.66 -8.50
N ILE A 53 -12.77 4.40 -8.40
CA ILE A 53 -13.46 3.35 -9.17
C ILE A 53 -13.41 3.65 -10.68
N GLU A 54 -13.63 4.90 -11.11
CA GLU A 54 -13.51 5.29 -12.51
C GLU A 54 -12.10 5.01 -13.06
N LYS A 55 -11.06 5.39 -12.31
CA LYS A 55 -9.67 5.10 -12.69
C LYS A 55 -9.32 3.60 -12.64
N LEU A 56 -9.93 2.85 -11.73
CA LEU A 56 -9.76 1.39 -11.69
C LEU A 56 -10.31 0.74 -12.94
N ASP A 57 -11.48 1.17 -13.40
CA ASP A 57 -12.12 0.69 -14.61
C ASP A 57 -11.22 0.93 -15.83
N GLU A 58 -10.71 2.17 -15.99
CA GLU A 58 -9.75 2.52 -17.04
C GLU A 58 -8.47 1.66 -16.99
N ALA A 59 -7.91 1.45 -15.80
CA ALA A 59 -6.69 0.64 -15.64
C ALA A 59 -6.94 -0.83 -15.97
N LEU A 60 -8.07 -1.38 -15.58
CA LEU A 60 -8.47 -2.75 -15.91
C LEU A 60 -8.70 -2.92 -17.42
N GLU A 61 -9.37 -1.98 -18.07
CA GLU A 61 -9.53 -1.99 -19.54
C GLU A 61 -8.16 -1.99 -20.24
N ASN A 62 -7.25 -1.13 -19.85
CA ASN A 62 -5.89 -1.05 -20.40
C ASN A 62 -5.12 -2.37 -20.22
N LEU A 63 -5.18 -2.97 -19.05
CA LEU A 63 -4.55 -4.26 -18.79
C LEU A 63 -5.12 -5.37 -19.67
N LEU A 64 -6.44 -5.47 -19.75
CA LEU A 64 -7.13 -6.54 -20.51
C LEU A 64 -6.99 -6.38 -22.02
N LEU A 65 -6.82 -5.16 -22.53
CA LEU A 65 -6.51 -4.92 -23.94
C LEU A 65 -5.13 -5.46 -24.34
N ASN A 66 -4.17 -5.40 -23.44
CA ASN A 66 -2.78 -5.72 -23.72
C ASN A 66 -2.35 -7.10 -23.20
N GLN A 67 -3.09 -7.69 -22.28
CA GLN A 67 -2.74 -8.92 -21.59
C GLN A 67 -3.96 -9.82 -21.39
N THR A 68 -3.70 -11.12 -21.23
CA THR A 68 -4.71 -12.11 -20.81
C THR A 68 -4.28 -12.73 -19.47
N PRO A 69 -4.38 -11.98 -18.34
CA PRO A 69 -3.95 -12.48 -17.07
C PRO A 69 -4.88 -13.58 -16.52
N GLU A 70 -4.30 -14.57 -15.85
CA GLU A 70 -5.07 -15.52 -15.05
C GLU A 70 -5.39 -14.96 -13.66
N LEU A 71 -4.57 -14.01 -13.19
CA LEU A 71 -4.75 -13.35 -11.90
C LEU A 71 -4.40 -11.86 -12.00
N ILE A 72 -5.27 -11.02 -11.46
CA ILE A 72 -4.99 -9.60 -11.24
C ILE A 72 -4.93 -9.35 -9.74
N ILE A 73 -3.84 -8.77 -9.28
CA ILE A 73 -3.64 -8.37 -7.88
C ILE A 73 -3.81 -6.85 -7.80
N ILE A 74 -4.73 -6.39 -6.96
CA ILE A 74 -5.00 -4.97 -6.77
C ILE A 74 -4.56 -4.60 -5.35
N GLU A 75 -3.54 -3.76 -5.25
CA GLU A 75 -3.13 -3.15 -3.99
C GLU A 75 -3.88 -1.83 -3.81
N THR A 76 -4.51 -1.67 -2.67
CA THR A 76 -5.20 -0.43 -2.29
C THR A 76 -4.41 0.32 -1.23
N SER A 77 -4.58 1.63 -1.17
CA SER A 77 -4.08 2.39 -0.01
C SER A 77 -4.76 1.92 1.28
N GLY A 78 -4.07 2.04 2.41
CA GLY A 78 -4.62 1.65 3.71
C GLY A 78 -5.89 2.43 4.13
N SER A 79 -6.20 3.52 3.45
CA SER A 79 -7.42 4.32 3.66
C SER A 79 -8.60 3.90 2.79
N SER A 80 -8.42 2.93 1.90
CA SER A 80 -9.50 2.45 1.04
C SER A 80 -10.49 1.59 1.82
N HIS A 81 -11.78 1.90 1.66
CA HIS A 81 -12.85 1.06 2.19
C HIS A 81 -13.12 -0.11 1.22
N PRO A 82 -13.23 -1.36 1.68
CA PRO A 82 -13.39 -2.49 0.78
C PRO A 82 -14.77 -2.56 0.11
N MET A 83 -15.84 -2.03 0.72
CA MET A 83 -17.20 -2.19 0.23
C MET A 83 -17.41 -1.71 -1.22
N PRO A 84 -17.01 -0.49 -1.63
CA PRO A 84 -17.22 -0.03 -3.00
C PRO A 84 -16.52 -0.92 -4.03
N LEU A 85 -15.34 -1.45 -3.69
CA LEU A 85 -14.60 -2.37 -4.55
C LEU A 85 -15.30 -3.74 -4.64
N VAL A 86 -15.81 -4.25 -3.52
CA VAL A 86 -16.58 -5.50 -3.49
C VAL A 86 -17.85 -5.38 -4.32
N GLU A 87 -18.59 -4.27 -4.23
CA GLU A 87 -19.77 -4.00 -5.06
C GLU A 87 -19.42 -3.86 -6.54
N TYR A 88 -18.32 -3.17 -6.87
CA TYR A 88 -17.83 -3.03 -8.23
C TYR A 88 -17.60 -4.40 -8.87
N PHE A 89 -16.84 -5.28 -8.22
CA PHE A 89 -16.55 -6.62 -8.76
C PHE A 89 -17.77 -7.58 -8.70
N LYS A 90 -18.73 -7.36 -7.78
CA LYS A 90 -19.98 -8.13 -7.78
C LYS A 90 -20.78 -7.91 -9.07
N SER A 91 -20.70 -6.72 -9.64
CA SER A 91 -21.41 -6.34 -10.88
C SER A 91 -20.56 -6.49 -12.14
N HIS A 92 -19.26 -6.79 -12.03
CA HIS A 92 -18.37 -6.91 -13.18
C HIS A 92 -18.61 -8.21 -13.96
N ASN A 93 -18.72 -8.12 -15.30
CA ASN A 93 -19.09 -9.26 -16.13
C ASN A 93 -17.92 -10.19 -16.47
N GLU A 94 -16.71 -9.66 -16.57
CA GLU A 94 -15.53 -10.38 -17.08
C GLU A 94 -14.57 -10.82 -15.97
N LEU A 95 -14.57 -10.11 -14.84
CA LEU A 95 -13.67 -10.37 -13.72
C LEU A 95 -14.43 -10.91 -12.52
N LYS A 96 -13.83 -11.88 -11.86
CA LYS A 96 -14.33 -12.48 -10.63
C LYS A 96 -13.46 -12.10 -9.45
N LEU A 97 -14.07 -11.57 -8.39
CA LEU A 97 -13.40 -11.41 -7.12
C LEU A 97 -13.21 -12.78 -6.47
N THR A 98 -11.97 -13.18 -6.28
CA THR A 98 -11.63 -14.46 -5.62
C THR A 98 -11.32 -14.25 -4.14
N GLY A 99 -10.74 -13.11 -3.76
CA GLY A 99 -10.43 -12.85 -2.36
C GLY A 99 -10.18 -11.38 -2.07
N VAL A 100 -10.49 -11.00 -0.84
CA VAL A 100 -10.13 -9.72 -0.23
C VAL A 100 -9.15 -10.01 0.89
N PHE A 101 -7.96 -9.44 0.79
CA PHE A 101 -6.87 -9.63 1.74
C PHE A 101 -6.71 -8.39 2.60
N ALA A 102 -6.83 -8.52 3.91
CA ALA A 102 -6.44 -7.46 4.84
C ALA A 102 -5.06 -7.78 5.43
N LEU A 103 -4.09 -6.88 5.20
CA LEU A 103 -2.76 -6.97 5.78
C LEU A 103 -2.75 -6.18 7.08
N VAL A 104 -2.57 -6.86 8.21
CA VAL A 104 -2.62 -6.22 9.53
C VAL A 104 -1.32 -6.40 10.28
N ASP A 105 -0.81 -5.30 10.80
CA ASP A 105 0.41 -5.26 11.59
C ASP A 105 0.14 -5.83 13.00
N SER A 106 0.71 -7.00 13.30
CA SER A 106 0.55 -7.64 14.61
C SER A 106 1.15 -6.83 15.75
N LEU A 107 2.19 -6.04 15.47
CA LEU A 107 2.82 -5.18 16.48
C LEU A 107 1.87 -4.04 16.87
N MET A 108 1.23 -3.40 15.89
CA MET A 108 0.19 -2.40 16.12
C MET A 108 -0.97 -2.98 16.92
N LEU A 109 -1.46 -4.17 16.55
CA LEU A 109 -2.54 -4.82 17.30
C LEU A 109 -2.15 -5.12 18.75
N ALA A 110 -0.90 -5.52 18.98
CA ALA A 110 -0.41 -5.81 20.33
C ALA A 110 -0.32 -4.53 21.20
N HIS A 111 0.26 -3.46 20.66
CA HIS A 111 0.53 -2.24 21.42
C HIS A 111 -0.68 -1.31 21.55
N ASP A 112 -1.39 -1.08 20.45
CA ASP A 112 -2.42 -0.03 20.40
C ASP A 112 -3.81 -0.58 20.72
N TYR A 113 -4.01 -1.91 20.55
CA TYR A 113 -5.32 -2.54 20.64
C TYR A 113 -5.37 -3.78 21.54
N ASN A 114 -4.41 -3.94 22.44
CA ASN A 114 -4.32 -5.10 23.35
C ASN A 114 -4.54 -6.44 22.61
N TYR A 115 -3.67 -6.72 21.65
CA TYR A 115 -3.76 -7.92 20.79
C TYR A 115 -5.08 -8.02 19.99
N GLY A 116 -5.76 -6.89 19.77
CA GLY A 116 -7.02 -6.79 19.02
C GLY A 116 -8.30 -6.72 19.86
N GLU A 117 -8.25 -7.00 21.16
CA GLU A 117 -9.41 -6.97 22.06
C GLU A 117 -10.08 -5.60 22.12
N LEU A 118 -9.33 -4.52 21.94
CA LEU A 118 -9.82 -3.14 22.03
C LEU A 118 -10.40 -2.59 20.71
N LEU A 119 -10.35 -3.33 19.61
CA LEU A 119 -10.85 -2.85 18.32
C LEU A 119 -12.35 -2.53 18.37
N ILE A 120 -13.17 -3.50 18.76
CA ILE A 120 -14.63 -3.32 18.86
C ILE A 120 -15.03 -2.27 19.90
N PRO A 121 -14.49 -2.29 21.15
CA PRO A 121 -14.78 -1.23 22.11
C PRO A 121 -14.45 0.18 21.60
N LYS A 122 -13.28 0.38 20.99
CA LYS A 122 -12.89 1.69 20.45
C LYS A 122 -13.77 2.12 19.26
N MET A 123 -14.14 1.18 18.38
CA MET A 123 -15.07 1.47 17.29
C MET A 123 -16.43 1.93 17.84
N GLN A 124 -16.98 1.20 18.82
CA GLN A 124 -18.27 1.55 19.44
C GLN A 124 -18.21 2.92 20.15
N ASP A 125 -17.11 3.22 20.80
CA ASP A 125 -16.85 4.51 21.44
C ASP A 125 -16.83 5.66 20.42
N ASN A 126 -16.27 5.44 19.24
CA ASN A 126 -16.29 6.40 18.15
C ASN A 126 -17.72 6.62 17.64
N LEU A 127 -18.47 5.54 17.38
CA LEU A 127 -19.84 5.60 16.89
C LEU A 127 -20.78 6.30 17.90
N ALA A 128 -20.58 6.06 19.22
CA ALA A 128 -21.33 6.76 20.26
C ALA A 128 -21.08 8.27 20.30
N LYS A 129 -19.97 8.74 19.74
CA LYS A 129 -19.60 10.15 19.61
C LYS A 129 -19.90 10.73 18.23
N ASP A 130 -20.59 9.97 17.39
CA ASP A 130 -20.82 10.30 15.97
C ASP A 130 -19.52 10.61 15.19
N VAL A 131 -18.48 9.83 15.47
CA VAL A 131 -17.16 9.94 14.83
C VAL A 131 -16.79 8.62 14.19
N ARG A 132 -16.29 8.67 12.97
CA ARG A 132 -15.68 7.50 12.32
C ARG A 132 -14.19 7.79 12.10
N GLY A 133 -13.37 6.94 12.69
CA GLY A 133 -11.90 7.07 12.63
C GLY A 133 -11.25 5.84 12.02
N THR A 134 -9.94 5.83 12.03
CA THR A 134 -9.12 4.74 11.46
C THR A 134 -9.41 3.37 12.08
N VAL A 135 -9.83 3.30 13.34
CA VAL A 135 -10.23 2.03 13.97
C VAL A 135 -11.52 1.47 13.36
N ASN A 136 -12.47 2.33 13.01
CA ASN A 136 -13.70 1.90 12.31
C ASN A 136 -13.34 1.30 10.94
N LEU A 137 -12.51 2.00 10.17
CA LEU A 137 -12.02 1.51 8.89
C LEU A 137 -11.29 0.16 9.02
N LEU A 138 -10.40 0.02 10.00
CA LEU A 138 -9.67 -1.23 10.23
C LEU A 138 -10.64 -2.39 10.54
N VAL A 139 -11.63 -2.18 11.41
CA VAL A 139 -12.64 -3.21 11.73
C VAL A 139 -13.44 -3.58 10.48
N GLU A 140 -13.85 -2.60 9.69
CA GLU A 140 -14.58 -2.83 8.44
C GLU A 140 -13.74 -3.56 7.40
N GLN A 141 -12.46 -3.23 7.26
CA GLN A 141 -11.54 -3.99 6.42
C GLN A 141 -11.43 -5.45 6.86
N ILE A 142 -11.41 -5.72 8.18
CA ILE A 142 -11.42 -7.09 8.72
C ILE A 142 -12.75 -7.80 8.43
N LEU A 143 -13.88 -7.12 8.55
CA LEU A 143 -15.20 -7.68 8.28
C LEU A 143 -15.39 -8.08 6.82
N PHE A 144 -14.88 -7.29 5.89
CA PHE A 144 -14.96 -7.57 4.46
C PHE A 144 -13.90 -8.55 3.95
N CYS A 145 -12.80 -8.77 4.68
CA CYS A 145 -11.75 -9.64 4.18
C CYS A 145 -12.14 -11.13 4.24
N SER A 146 -11.70 -11.89 3.24
CA SER A 146 -11.75 -13.36 3.24
C SER A 146 -10.47 -13.97 3.83
N HIS A 147 -9.35 -13.23 3.73
CA HIS A 147 -8.04 -13.64 4.20
C HIS A 147 -7.39 -12.51 4.99
N LEU A 148 -7.01 -12.81 6.21
CA LEU A 148 -6.28 -11.91 7.08
C LEU A 148 -4.81 -12.29 7.11
N ILE A 149 -3.95 -11.39 6.71
CA ILE A 149 -2.50 -11.59 6.70
C ILE A 149 -1.89 -10.84 7.89
N LEU A 150 -1.47 -11.57 8.89
CA LEU A 150 -0.80 -11.02 10.07
C LEU A 150 0.69 -10.86 9.77
N THR A 151 1.13 -9.60 9.69
CA THR A 151 2.53 -9.24 9.44
C THR A 151 3.26 -8.95 10.76
N LYS A 152 4.59 -8.91 10.75
CA LYS A 152 5.45 -8.57 11.90
C LYS A 152 5.20 -9.43 13.15
N GLY A 153 4.71 -10.65 12.98
CA GLY A 153 4.48 -11.59 14.07
C GLY A 153 5.75 -12.01 14.82
N ASP A 154 6.91 -11.82 14.20
CA ASP A 154 8.24 -12.01 14.79
C ASP A 154 8.63 -10.93 15.81
N ARG A 155 7.93 -9.80 15.83
CA ARG A 155 8.22 -8.65 16.70
C ARG A 155 7.33 -8.56 17.93
N ILE A 156 6.38 -9.46 18.07
CA ILE A 156 5.50 -9.54 19.24
C ILE A 156 5.96 -10.61 20.21
N GLU A 157 5.43 -10.59 21.43
CA GLU A 157 5.70 -11.59 22.45
C GLU A 157 5.41 -13.01 21.95
N LYS A 158 6.35 -13.92 22.24
CA LYS A 158 6.28 -15.31 21.78
C LYS A 158 5.00 -15.99 22.26
N GLY A 159 4.25 -16.61 21.37
CA GLY A 159 2.99 -17.31 21.70
C GLY A 159 1.73 -16.42 21.68
N LYS A 160 1.83 -15.11 21.45
CA LYS A 160 0.66 -14.19 21.39
C LYS A 160 -0.02 -14.12 20.02
N LEU A 161 0.63 -14.59 18.97
CA LEU A 161 0.05 -14.56 17.62
C LEU A 161 -1.29 -15.34 17.51
N PRO A 162 -1.46 -16.53 18.13
CA PRO A 162 -2.76 -17.21 18.17
C PRO A 162 -3.86 -16.41 18.85
N SER A 163 -3.54 -15.61 19.88
CA SER A 163 -4.52 -14.74 20.55
C SER A 163 -4.98 -13.63 19.62
N ILE A 164 -4.07 -13.03 18.88
CA ILE A 164 -4.44 -12.05 17.82
C ILE A 164 -5.36 -12.70 16.81
N ALA A 165 -5.00 -13.85 16.26
CA ALA A 165 -5.81 -14.54 15.27
C ALA A 165 -7.22 -14.86 15.81
N SER A 166 -7.33 -15.32 17.07
CA SER A 166 -8.60 -15.59 17.73
C SER A 166 -9.45 -14.32 17.89
N ASN A 167 -8.86 -13.20 18.29
CA ASN A 167 -9.56 -11.93 18.43
C ASN A 167 -10.05 -11.40 17.06
N MET A 168 -9.27 -11.59 16.00
CA MET A 168 -9.71 -11.25 14.63
C MET A 168 -10.84 -12.13 14.15
N GLN A 169 -10.79 -13.44 14.46
CA GLN A 169 -11.88 -14.36 14.14
C GLN A 169 -13.16 -14.09 14.95
N ALA A 170 -13.04 -13.50 16.14
CA ALA A 170 -14.22 -13.02 16.88
C ALA A 170 -14.93 -11.84 16.16
N ILE A 171 -14.18 -11.02 15.42
CA ILE A 171 -14.74 -9.95 14.58
C ILE A 171 -15.31 -10.52 13.28
N ASN A 172 -14.56 -11.38 12.60
CA ASN A 172 -14.99 -12.03 11.36
C ASN A 172 -14.80 -13.56 11.47
N PRO A 173 -15.84 -14.31 11.86
CA PRO A 173 -15.75 -15.76 12.05
C PRO A 173 -15.41 -16.56 10.78
N HIS A 174 -15.50 -15.92 9.63
CA HIS A 174 -15.30 -16.54 8.33
C HIS A 174 -13.93 -16.30 7.74
N VAL A 175 -13.09 -15.52 8.42
CA VAL A 175 -11.77 -15.14 7.90
C VAL A 175 -10.76 -16.30 8.06
N SER A 176 -9.96 -16.50 7.02
CA SER A 176 -8.77 -17.34 7.09
C SER A 176 -7.58 -16.50 7.52
N ALA A 177 -7.08 -16.70 8.73
CA ALA A 177 -5.95 -15.94 9.27
C ALA A 177 -4.62 -16.67 8.99
N HIS A 178 -3.69 -15.94 8.40
CA HIS A 178 -2.35 -16.42 8.06
C HIS A 178 -1.29 -15.49 8.64
N SER A 179 -0.18 -16.03 9.13
CA SER A 179 0.97 -15.23 9.51
C SER A 179 2.05 -15.32 8.45
N VAL A 180 2.61 -14.18 8.09
CA VAL A 180 3.70 -14.12 7.11
C VAL A 180 4.87 -13.31 7.65
N LEU A 181 6.09 -13.71 7.25
CA LEU A 181 7.31 -12.97 7.50
C LEU A 181 7.78 -12.35 6.19
N PHE A 182 8.01 -11.03 6.21
CA PHE A 182 8.49 -10.27 5.05
C PHE A 182 7.65 -10.51 3.77
N GLY A 183 6.33 -10.65 3.92
CA GLY A 183 5.40 -10.84 2.80
C GLY A 183 5.55 -12.18 2.06
N LYS A 184 6.28 -13.16 2.61
CA LYS A 184 6.48 -14.46 1.96
C LYS A 184 5.21 -15.31 2.05
N LEU A 185 4.39 -15.23 1.03
CA LEU A 185 3.23 -16.08 0.80
C LEU A 185 3.50 -16.97 -0.42
N GLN A 186 3.08 -18.23 -0.37
CA GLN A 186 3.20 -19.13 -1.52
C GLN A 186 2.07 -18.83 -2.50
N LEU A 187 2.42 -18.57 -3.77
CA LEU A 187 1.44 -18.24 -4.83
C LEU A 187 0.44 -19.37 -5.06
N GLU A 188 0.87 -20.61 -4.94
CA GLU A 188 0.01 -21.79 -5.10
C GLU A 188 -1.23 -21.71 -4.19
N SER A 189 -1.07 -21.18 -2.99
CA SER A 189 -2.18 -21.00 -2.05
C SER A 189 -3.19 -19.93 -2.50
N LEU A 190 -2.82 -19.04 -3.41
CA LEU A 190 -3.71 -18.01 -3.96
C LEU A 190 -4.62 -18.55 -5.07
N PHE A 191 -4.19 -19.59 -5.80
CA PHE A 191 -5.00 -20.19 -6.88
C PHE A 191 -6.02 -21.18 -6.35
N ASP A 192 -5.82 -21.71 -5.15
CA ASP A 192 -6.79 -22.60 -4.48
C ASP A 192 -7.86 -21.83 -3.70
N ILE A 193 -7.86 -20.48 -3.76
CA ILE A 193 -8.84 -19.65 -3.08
C ILE A 193 -10.19 -19.78 -3.81
N LYS A 194 -11.23 -20.11 -3.04
CA LYS A 194 -12.60 -20.13 -3.53
C LYS A 194 -13.08 -18.71 -3.84
N ASP A 195 -14.03 -18.61 -4.78
CA ASP A 195 -14.69 -17.34 -5.08
C ASP A 195 -15.15 -16.60 -3.83
N TYR A 196 -15.03 -15.28 -3.84
CA TYR A 196 -15.44 -14.43 -2.73
C TYR A 196 -16.93 -14.61 -2.42
N ASN A 197 -17.26 -14.83 -1.16
CA ASN A 197 -18.62 -15.10 -0.74
C ASN A 197 -19.36 -13.81 -0.37
N TYR A 198 -20.02 -13.19 -1.33
CA TYR A 198 -20.79 -11.97 -1.15
C TYR A 198 -21.93 -12.08 -0.12
N PHE A 199 -22.55 -13.23 0.04
CA PHE A 199 -23.66 -13.43 1.02
C PHE A 199 -23.23 -13.15 2.45
N LYS A 200 -21.96 -13.34 2.77
CA LYS A 200 -21.44 -13.10 4.13
C LYS A 200 -21.36 -11.61 4.48
N VAL A 201 -21.34 -10.75 3.49
CA VAL A 201 -21.18 -9.30 3.66
C VAL A 201 -22.39 -8.52 3.18
N GLU A 202 -23.41 -9.18 2.64
CA GLU A 202 -24.58 -8.50 2.04
C GLU A 202 -25.32 -7.62 3.05
N GLN A 203 -25.62 -8.12 4.24
CA GLN A 203 -26.24 -7.33 5.29
C GLN A 203 -25.34 -6.16 5.72
N LEU A 204 -24.03 -6.39 5.83
CA LEU A 204 -23.06 -5.35 6.18
C LEU A 204 -22.98 -4.26 5.11
N ILE A 205 -23.12 -4.62 3.82
CA ILE A 205 -23.20 -3.67 2.71
C ILE A 205 -24.43 -2.78 2.89
N ASP A 206 -25.60 -3.36 3.14
CA ASP A 206 -26.85 -2.63 3.31
C ASP A 206 -26.79 -1.66 4.50
N GLU A 207 -26.13 -2.04 5.59
CA GLU A 207 -25.95 -1.20 6.77
C GLU A 207 -24.94 -0.05 6.55
N LEU A 208 -23.85 -0.30 5.85
CA LEU A 208 -22.77 0.68 5.67
C LEU A 208 -22.96 1.61 4.49
N LYS A 209 -23.65 1.18 3.45
CA LYS A 209 -23.81 1.96 2.21
C LYS A 209 -24.35 3.39 2.44
N PRO A 210 -25.45 3.60 3.18
CA PRO A 210 -25.95 4.96 3.44
C PRO A 210 -24.96 5.84 4.20
N ILE A 211 -24.17 5.22 5.08
CA ILE A 211 -23.18 5.92 5.90
C ILE A 211 -22.01 6.37 5.00
N LEU A 212 -21.48 5.48 4.18
CA LEU A 212 -20.36 5.78 3.30
C LEU A 212 -20.72 6.79 2.21
N GLU A 213 -21.93 6.70 1.65
CA GLU A 213 -22.44 7.70 0.70
C GLU A 213 -22.52 9.11 1.32
N SER A 214 -22.81 9.21 2.61
CA SER A 214 -22.78 10.49 3.33
C SER A 214 -21.35 10.97 3.60
N GLU A 215 -20.40 10.05 3.81
CA GLU A 215 -18.98 10.36 4.05
C GLU A 215 -18.23 10.74 2.77
N GLU A 216 -18.63 10.24 1.60
CA GLU A 216 -18.06 10.67 0.31
C GLU A 216 -18.23 12.16 0.06
N GLN A 217 -19.23 12.79 0.71
CA GLN A 217 -19.45 14.23 0.67
C GLN A 217 -18.57 14.99 1.69
N ALA A 218 -17.87 14.28 2.58
CA ALA A 218 -17.00 14.92 3.56
C ALA A 218 -15.64 15.26 2.94
N ASP A 219 -15.13 16.46 3.25
CA ASP A 219 -13.80 16.92 2.79
C ASP A 219 -12.64 15.99 3.23
N ARG A 220 -12.86 15.18 4.26
CA ARG A 220 -11.84 14.29 4.85
C ARG A 220 -12.45 12.99 5.40
N PRO A 221 -12.63 11.97 4.56
CA PRO A 221 -13.09 10.66 5.05
C PRO A 221 -12.18 10.14 6.18
N TYR A 222 -12.78 9.61 7.22
CA TYR A 222 -12.08 9.14 8.44
C TYR A 222 -11.17 10.18 9.11
N ASN A 223 -11.40 11.47 8.86
CA ASN A 223 -10.55 12.57 9.34
C ASN A 223 -9.08 12.43 8.92
N LEU A 224 -8.83 11.78 7.80
CA LEU A 224 -7.49 11.62 7.22
C LEU A 224 -7.21 12.72 6.22
N ALA A 225 -5.97 13.21 6.22
CA ALA A 225 -5.47 14.16 5.24
C ALA A 225 -4.10 13.71 4.74
N THR A 226 -3.88 13.88 3.44
CA THR A 226 -2.58 13.64 2.81
C THR A 226 -1.94 14.98 2.47
N ARG A 227 -0.63 15.07 2.66
CA ARG A 227 0.17 16.23 2.29
C ARG A 227 1.45 15.78 1.59
N VAL A 228 1.70 16.33 0.43
CA VAL A 228 2.99 16.21 -0.27
C VAL A 228 3.88 17.38 0.13
N ILE A 229 5.13 17.09 0.46
CA ILE A 229 6.18 18.06 0.73
C ILE A 229 7.27 17.83 -0.31
N GLN A 230 7.54 18.84 -1.12
CA GLN A 230 8.61 18.80 -2.10
C GLN A 230 9.59 19.94 -1.80
N ASP A 231 10.87 19.58 -1.65
CA ASP A 231 11.94 20.53 -1.39
C ASP A 231 13.26 19.97 -1.98
N ASP A 232 13.97 20.81 -2.72
CA ASP A 232 15.22 20.43 -3.40
C ASP A 232 16.45 20.56 -2.48
N ARG A 233 16.27 20.83 -1.20
CA ARG A 233 17.36 20.93 -0.22
C ARG A 233 17.62 19.62 0.50
N PRO A 234 18.91 19.26 0.72
CA PRO A 234 19.26 18.11 1.51
C PRO A 234 18.90 18.29 2.99
N PHE A 235 18.59 17.18 3.64
CA PHE A 235 18.40 17.18 5.08
C PHE A 235 19.75 17.15 5.81
N HIS A 236 19.83 17.91 6.90
CA HIS A 236 20.92 17.77 7.87
C HIS A 236 20.65 16.55 8.75
N PRO A 237 21.55 15.54 8.85
CA PRO A 237 21.29 14.28 9.53
C PRO A 237 20.78 14.44 10.96
N GLN A 238 21.49 15.27 11.78
CA GLN A 238 21.10 15.47 13.18
C GLN A 238 19.76 16.18 13.32
N ARG A 239 19.48 17.20 12.52
CA ARG A 239 18.20 17.91 12.56
C ARG A 239 17.04 17.03 12.12
N LEU A 240 17.26 16.18 11.12
CA LEU A 240 16.25 15.19 10.70
C LEU A 240 15.92 14.26 11.87
N TRP A 241 16.95 13.72 12.53
CA TRP A 241 16.78 12.86 13.69
C TRP A 241 16.00 13.54 14.82
N ASP A 242 16.38 14.76 15.18
CA ASP A 242 15.75 15.54 16.27
C ASP A 242 14.27 15.82 15.95
N VAL A 243 13.97 16.24 14.71
CA VAL A 243 12.60 16.51 14.25
C VAL A 243 11.75 15.24 14.25
N CYS A 244 12.29 14.11 13.82
CA CYS A 244 11.57 12.84 13.85
C CYS A 244 11.15 12.44 15.26
N HIS A 245 12.05 12.60 16.24
CA HIS A 245 11.77 12.26 17.64
C HIS A 245 10.83 13.26 18.33
N GLN A 246 10.83 14.49 17.88
CA GLN A 246 10.05 15.55 18.52
C GLN A 246 8.64 15.71 17.94
N TYR A 247 8.46 15.49 16.63
CA TYR A 247 7.24 15.87 15.92
C TYR A 247 6.51 14.73 15.19
N LEU A 248 7.14 13.57 15.01
CA LEU A 248 6.45 12.41 14.48
C LEU A 248 5.68 11.72 15.60
N ASP A 249 4.51 12.28 15.90
CA ASP A 249 3.60 11.76 16.91
C ASP A 249 2.57 10.79 16.31
N GLN A 250 1.66 10.30 17.16
CA GLN A 250 0.59 9.36 16.79
C GLN A 250 -0.41 9.92 15.76
N LYS A 251 -0.35 11.23 15.43
CA LYS A 251 -1.22 11.84 14.43
C LYS A 251 -0.73 11.65 13.01
N ILE A 252 0.55 11.26 12.83
CA ILE A 252 1.11 10.95 11.53
C ILE A 252 1.09 9.43 11.37
N TYR A 253 0.06 8.92 10.73
CA TYR A 253 -0.14 7.49 10.55
C TYR A 253 0.88 6.87 9.60
N ARG A 254 1.23 7.59 8.53
CA ARG A 254 2.21 7.14 7.54
C ARG A 254 2.91 8.33 6.91
N SER A 255 4.20 8.19 6.69
CA SER A 255 4.96 9.07 5.80
C SER A 255 5.98 8.26 5.01
N LYS A 256 6.15 8.58 3.75
CA LYS A 256 7.15 7.96 2.87
C LYS A 256 7.63 8.95 1.82
N GLY A 257 8.79 8.72 1.30
CA GLY A 257 9.34 9.57 0.25
C GLY A 257 10.83 9.38 0.04
N PHE A 258 11.32 10.00 -1.01
CA PHE A 258 12.74 10.04 -1.32
C PHE A 258 13.36 11.32 -0.77
N PHE A 259 14.57 11.21 -0.26
CA PHE A 259 15.32 12.35 0.24
C PHE A 259 16.82 12.07 0.16
N TRP A 260 17.62 13.09 0.42
CA TRP A 260 19.05 12.93 0.58
C TRP A 260 19.59 13.74 1.76
N LEU A 261 20.75 13.34 2.22
CA LEU A 261 21.45 13.98 3.31
C LEU A 261 22.57 14.87 2.78
N ALA A 262 22.78 16.01 3.39
CA ALA A 262 23.87 16.92 3.04
C ALA A 262 25.28 16.28 3.13
N SER A 263 25.42 15.23 3.95
CA SER A 263 26.65 14.44 4.06
C SER A 263 26.77 13.31 3.05
N ARG A 264 25.73 13.07 2.21
CA ARG A 264 25.64 11.99 1.21
C ARG A 264 24.79 12.46 0.03
N ASP A 265 25.16 13.57 -0.55
CA ASP A 265 24.41 14.30 -1.59
C ASP A 265 24.15 13.50 -2.87
N LYS A 266 25.02 12.55 -3.19
CA LYS A 266 24.87 11.69 -4.38
C LYS A 266 23.92 10.50 -4.15
N HIS A 267 23.57 10.20 -2.90
CA HIS A 267 22.80 9.00 -2.57
C HIS A 267 21.33 9.32 -2.34
N SER A 268 20.47 8.50 -2.91
CA SER A 268 19.04 8.50 -2.66
C SER A 268 18.69 7.61 -1.47
N MET A 269 17.97 8.18 -0.55
CA MET A 269 17.45 7.50 0.63
C MET A 269 15.93 7.39 0.52
N LEU A 270 15.40 6.23 0.88
CA LEU A 270 13.97 6.03 1.08
C LEU A 270 13.65 6.20 2.55
N TRP A 271 12.73 7.09 2.84
CA TRP A 271 12.06 7.24 4.11
C TRP A 271 10.77 6.44 4.11
N ASN A 272 10.55 5.63 5.12
CA ASN A 272 9.29 4.96 5.35
C ASN A 272 8.98 4.97 6.85
N GLN A 273 7.84 5.57 7.23
CA GLN A 273 7.36 5.59 8.60
C GLN A 273 5.92 5.07 8.62
N ALA A 274 5.67 4.10 9.48
CA ALA A 274 4.34 3.57 9.76
C ALA A 274 4.30 3.01 11.18
N ALA A 275 3.17 3.18 11.86
CA ALA A 275 2.91 2.61 13.19
C ALA A 275 4.04 2.84 14.22
N GLY A 276 4.60 4.06 14.25
CA GLY A 276 5.68 4.43 15.17
C GLY A 276 7.07 3.88 14.83
N GLY A 277 7.19 3.08 13.77
CA GLY A 277 8.48 2.62 13.25
C GLY A 277 8.96 3.50 12.10
N ILE A 278 10.27 3.82 12.09
CA ILE A 278 10.92 4.54 11.01
C ILE A 278 11.95 3.60 10.38
N SER A 279 11.94 3.50 9.06
CA SER A 279 13.01 2.87 8.29
C SER A 279 13.63 3.88 7.33
N LEU A 280 14.95 3.81 7.24
CA LEU A 280 15.76 4.61 6.34
C LEU A 280 16.60 3.63 5.52
N GLU A 281 16.40 3.63 4.23
CA GLU A 281 17.06 2.70 3.32
C GLU A 281 17.84 3.46 2.27
N LEU A 282 19.06 3.02 1.99
CA LEU A 282 19.83 3.48 0.86
C LEU A 282 19.36 2.72 -0.36
N ILE A 283 18.71 3.38 -1.30
CA ILE A 283 18.12 2.73 -2.47
C ILE A 283 18.92 2.91 -3.74
N GLY A 284 19.88 3.82 -3.77
CA GLY A 284 20.72 4.02 -4.94
C GLY A 284 21.37 5.38 -4.99
N THR A 285 21.69 5.82 -6.20
CA THR A 285 22.31 7.11 -6.48
C THR A 285 21.34 7.97 -7.28
N TRP A 286 21.27 9.25 -6.98
CA TRP A 286 20.52 10.18 -7.81
C TRP A 286 21.09 10.20 -9.24
N ARG A 287 20.23 10.34 -10.24
CA ARG A 287 20.67 10.37 -11.64
C ARG A 287 21.68 11.49 -11.91
N SER A 288 21.53 12.64 -11.24
CA SER A 288 22.55 13.70 -11.24
C SER A 288 23.89 13.24 -10.68
N GLY A 289 23.88 12.46 -9.61
CA GLY A 289 25.08 11.88 -9.00
C GLY A 289 25.77 10.83 -9.88
N ILE A 290 25.00 10.10 -10.70
CA ILE A 290 25.58 9.18 -11.70
C ILE A 290 26.35 9.94 -12.77
N VAL A 291 25.80 11.06 -13.27
CA VAL A 291 26.45 11.89 -14.30
C VAL A 291 27.78 12.49 -13.82
N GLU A 292 27.90 12.72 -12.50
CA GLU A 292 29.10 13.25 -11.86
C GLU A 292 30.13 12.20 -11.47
N ASP A 293 29.78 10.91 -11.54
CA ASP A 293 30.66 9.80 -11.18
C ASP A 293 31.45 9.33 -12.42
N GLU A 294 32.77 9.47 -12.40
CA GLU A 294 33.66 9.02 -13.49
C GLU A 294 33.60 7.48 -13.71
N ASN A 295 33.15 6.71 -12.71
CA ASN A 295 33.05 5.24 -12.75
C ASN A 295 31.61 4.75 -12.87
N HIS A 296 30.72 5.51 -13.50
CA HIS A 296 29.28 5.22 -13.61
C HIS A 296 28.95 3.93 -14.39
N GLY A 297 29.88 3.35 -15.13
CA GLY A 297 29.68 2.08 -15.87
C GLY A 297 28.75 2.17 -17.09
N LEU A 298 28.23 3.35 -17.41
CA LEU A 298 27.35 3.60 -18.56
C LEU A 298 28.17 3.94 -19.81
N SER A 299 27.63 3.67 -20.99
CA SER A 299 28.19 4.09 -22.26
C SER A 299 28.07 5.60 -22.48
N GLU A 300 28.85 6.17 -23.36
CA GLU A 300 28.80 7.61 -23.72
C GLU A 300 27.40 8.01 -24.24
N MET A 301 26.72 7.11 -24.92
CA MET A 301 25.35 7.36 -25.42
C MET A 301 24.34 7.44 -24.26
N GLU A 302 24.40 6.52 -23.32
CA GLU A 302 23.52 6.49 -22.13
C GLU A 302 23.73 7.72 -21.24
N ILE A 303 24.98 8.14 -21.03
CA ILE A 303 25.29 9.37 -20.28
C ILE A 303 24.77 10.61 -21.00
N THR A 304 24.91 10.69 -22.32
CA THR A 304 24.40 11.82 -23.10
C THR A 304 22.88 11.90 -23.00
N GLN A 305 22.20 10.77 -23.14
CA GLN A 305 20.76 10.67 -23.00
C GLN A 305 20.27 11.04 -21.58
N LEU A 306 20.99 10.60 -20.55
CA LEU A 306 20.71 10.93 -19.15
C LEU A 306 20.88 12.44 -18.90
N LYS A 307 21.91 13.09 -19.44
CA LYS A 307 22.11 14.53 -19.34
C LYS A 307 20.96 15.32 -20.00
N GLU A 308 20.57 14.92 -21.20
CA GLU A 308 19.45 15.56 -21.90
C GLU A 308 18.14 15.45 -21.13
N MET A 309 17.85 14.29 -20.51
CA MET A 309 16.66 14.08 -19.69
C MET A 309 16.70 14.93 -18.42
N LEU A 310 17.86 15.07 -17.78
CA LEU A 310 18.05 15.94 -16.61
C LEU A 310 17.85 17.42 -16.97
N GLU A 311 18.40 17.89 -18.10
CA GLU A 311 18.23 19.27 -18.58
C GLU A 311 16.76 19.59 -18.90
N LYS A 312 16.00 18.65 -19.42
CA LYS A 312 14.56 18.78 -19.71
C LYS A 312 13.69 18.71 -18.45
N GLY A 313 14.26 18.38 -17.29
CA GLY A 313 13.51 18.20 -16.04
C GLY A 313 12.56 16.99 -16.05
N GLU A 314 12.76 16.05 -16.97
CA GLU A 314 11.95 14.85 -17.13
C GLU A 314 12.20 13.80 -16.04
N LEU A 315 13.26 13.97 -15.22
CA LEU A 315 13.73 13.02 -14.24
C LEU A 315 13.74 13.61 -12.83
N LYS A 316 12.63 13.45 -12.14
CA LYS A 316 12.48 13.87 -10.72
C LYS A 316 12.75 12.75 -9.70
N ILE A 317 13.02 11.53 -10.15
CA ILE A 317 13.09 10.33 -9.30
C ILE A 317 14.50 9.73 -9.37
N PRO A 318 15.02 9.19 -8.24
CA PRO A 318 16.34 8.60 -8.21
C PRO A 318 16.45 7.37 -9.13
N ALA A 319 17.63 7.15 -9.71
CA ALA A 319 17.94 5.87 -10.31
C ALA A 319 18.07 4.84 -9.17
N ILE A 320 17.15 3.89 -9.10
CA ILE A 320 17.19 2.81 -8.15
C ILE A 320 18.01 1.70 -8.80
N ASN A 321 19.27 1.56 -8.38
CA ASN A 321 20.03 0.36 -8.69
C ASN A 321 19.63 -0.72 -7.65
N VAL A 322 18.83 -1.65 -8.06
CA VAL A 322 18.58 -2.88 -7.30
C VAL A 322 19.73 -3.83 -7.62
N ASN A 323 20.75 -3.86 -6.76
CA ASN A 323 21.76 -4.93 -6.76
C ASN A 323 21.21 -6.19 -6.08
#